data_b875da0c33b980e4ca6010a18e84f96f
#
_entry.id   b875da0c33b980e4ca6010a18e84f96f
#
_cell.length_a   1.000
_cell.length_b   1.000
_cell.length_c   1.000
_cell.angle_alpha   90.00
_cell.angle_beta   90.00
_cell.angle_gamma   90.00
#
_symmetry.space_group_name_H-M   'P 1'
#
loop_
_entity.id
_entity.type
_entity.pdbx_description
1 polymer ?
#
loop_
_entity_poly.entity_id
_entity_poly.type
_entity_poly.pdbx_seq_one_letter_code
_entity_poly.pdbx_strand_id
1 'polypeptide(L)'
;MAGELILIIEDNEKNRKLARDVLGVKGYKTIESETAEAGLKLAVDKAPALILMDIQLPGMDGITAMKQLKADPNTKSIPIIAITASAMTHNRTTMLAEGFDGYQTKPISLKDFLGEIEKVLGSKAS
;
A
#
# COMPACT_ATOMS: atom_id res chain seq x y z
N MET A 1 -5.45 0.64 15.48
CA MET A 1 -6.57 1.50 15.77
C MET A 1 -7.37 1.79 14.52
N ALA A 2 -8.67 1.87 14.65
CA ALA A 2 -9.53 2.21 13.52
C ALA A 2 -9.49 3.72 13.26
N GLY A 3 -9.79 4.12 12.04
CA GLY A 3 -9.86 5.52 11.66
C GLY A 3 -8.65 6.08 10.93
N GLU A 4 -7.56 5.32 10.88
CA GLU A 4 -6.40 5.75 10.10
C GLU A 4 -6.77 5.79 8.60
N LEU A 5 -6.18 6.76 7.89
CA LEU A 5 -6.40 6.91 6.45
C LEU A 5 -5.40 6.05 5.69
N ILE A 6 -5.91 5.21 4.79
CA ILE A 6 -5.08 4.32 3.97
C ILE A 6 -5.27 4.68 2.50
N LEU A 7 -4.16 4.91 1.81
CA LEU A 7 -4.17 5.18 0.37
C LEU A 7 -3.99 3.88 -0.39
N ILE A 8 -4.91 3.58 -1.30
CA ILE A 8 -4.88 2.38 -2.13
C ILE A 8 -4.48 2.79 -3.55
N ILE A 9 -3.33 2.32 -4.01
CA ILE A 9 -2.85 2.59 -5.37
C ILE A 9 -2.93 1.28 -6.15
N GLU A 10 -3.92 1.16 -7.01
CA GLU A 10 -4.26 -0.07 -7.71
C GLU A 10 -5.08 0.29 -8.96
N ASP A 11 -4.67 -0.20 -10.14
CA ASP A 11 -5.35 0.15 -11.39
C ASP A 11 -6.64 -0.63 -11.62
N ASN A 12 -6.81 -1.78 -10.99
CA ASN A 12 -7.99 -2.63 -11.18
C ASN A 12 -9.09 -2.26 -10.17
N GLU A 13 -10.26 -1.88 -10.68
CA GLU A 13 -11.35 -1.42 -9.83
C GLU A 13 -11.84 -2.52 -8.87
N LYS A 14 -11.88 -3.77 -9.32
CA LYS A 14 -12.33 -4.87 -8.46
C LYS A 14 -11.40 -5.06 -7.28
N ASN A 15 -10.10 -4.93 -7.51
CA ASN A 15 -9.11 -5.05 -6.45
C ASN A 15 -9.20 -3.88 -5.49
N ARG A 16 -9.41 -2.65 -6.02
CA ARG A 16 -9.59 -1.47 -5.16
C ARG A 16 -10.82 -1.63 -4.29
N LYS A 17 -11.93 -2.10 -4.88
CA LYS A 17 -13.18 -2.30 -4.14
C LYS A 17 -13.01 -3.33 -3.04
N LEU A 18 -12.32 -4.43 -3.33
CA LEU A 18 -12.07 -5.47 -2.33
C LEU A 18 -11.28 -4.91 -1.15
N ALA A 19 -10.19 -4.20 -1.44
CA ALA A 19 -9.36 -3.61 -0.39
C ALA A 19 -10.15 -2.59 0.43
N ARG A 20 -10.91 -1.73 -0.25
CA ARG A 20 -11.73 -0.72 0.42
C ARG A 20 -12.76 -1.36 1.35
N ASP A 21 -13.46 -2.39 0.86
CA ASP A 21 -14.49 -3.06 1.65
C ASP A 21 -13.90 -3.75 2.87
N VAL A 22 -12.77 -4.44 2.69
CA VAL A 22 -12.09 -5.14 3.79
C VAL A 22 -11.63 -4.14 4.85
N LEU A 23 -11.03 -3.02 4.42
CA LEU A 23 -10.55 -2.01 5.35
C LEU A 23 -11.71 -1.31 6.07
N GLY A 24 -12.81 -1.08 5.35
CA GLY A 24 -13.99 -0.46 5.94
C GLY A 24 -14.58 -1.27 7.07
N VAL A 25 -14.54 -2.60 6.97
CA VAL A 25 -15.03 -3.49 8.05
C VAL A 25 -14.29 -3.22 9.35
N LYS A 26 -13.01 -2.87 9.27
CA LYS A 26 -12.18 -2.57 10.45
C LYS A 26 -12.19 -1.09 10.84
N GLY A 27 -12.97 -0.28 10.14
CA GLY A 27 -13.11 1.13 10.48
C GLY A 27 -12.04 2.05 9.89
N TYR A 28 -11.17 1.55 9.03
CA TYR A 28 -10.18 2.40 8.36
C TYR A 28 -10.86 3.28 7.31
N LYS A 29 -10.34 4.48 7.14
CA LYS A 29 -10.74 5.37 6.06
C LYS A 29 -9.85 5.12 4.86
N THR A 30 -10.39 5.24 3.65
CA THR A 30 -9.62 4.95 2.44
C THR A 30 -9.72 6.07 1.42
N ILE A 31 -8.64 6.26 0.67
CA ILE A 31 -8.64 7.05 -0.57
C ILE A 31 -7.97 6.17 -1.63
N GLU A 32 -8.29 6.41 -2.88
CA GLU A 32 -7.89 5.51 -3.97
C GLU A 32 -7.26 6.27 -5.12
N SER A 33 -6.36 5.58 -5.82
CA SER A 33 -5.72 6.09 -7.02
C SER A 33 -5.54 4.93 -8.00
N GLU A 34 -5.73 5.20 -9.29
CA GLU A 34 -5.55 4.19 -10.35
C GLU A 34 -4.12 4.15 -10.88
N THR A 35 -3.34 5.22 -10.66
CA THR A 35 -1.98 5.32 -11.16
C THR A 35 -1.03 5.69 -10.03
N ALA A 36 0.25 5.36 -10.22
CA ALA A 36 1.28 5.74 -9.27
C ALA A 36 1.42 7.26 -9.19
N GLU A 37 1.37 7.92 -10.34
CA GLU A 37 1.53 9.38 -10.40
C GLU A 37 0.48 10.11 -9.57
N ALA A 38 -0.79 9.72 -9.73
CA ALA A 38 -1.86 10.31 -8.93
C ALA A 38 -1.72 9.95 -7.46
N GLY A 39 -1.25 8.72 -7.18
CA GLY A 39 -1.02 8.28 -5.81
C GLY A 39 0.07 9.07 -5.11
N LEU A 40 1.15 9.43 -5.81
CA LEU A 40 2.21 10.25 -5.24
C LEU A 40 1.67 11.61 -4.77
N LYS A 41 0.80 12.22 -5.57
CA LYS A 41 0.18 13.50 -5.20
C LYS A 41 -0.71 13.36 -3.98
N LEU A 42 -1.53 12.31 -3.96
CA LEU A 42 -2.42 12.06 -2.82
C LEU A 42 -1.62 11.81 -1.54
N ALA A 43 -0.48 11.12 -1.65
CA ALA A 43 0.36 10.86 -0.47
C ALA A 43 0.88 12.16 0.14
N VAL A 44 1.28 13.12 -0.69
CA VAL A 44 1.74 14.41 -0.20
C VAL A 44 0.57 15.23 0.37
N ASP A 45 -0.55 15.29 -0.37
CA ASP A 45 -1.67 16.15 -0.02
C ASP A 45 -2.44 15.66 1.21
N LYS A 46 -2.61 14.33 1.34
CA LYS A 46 -3.48 13.75 2.37
C LYS A 46 -2.72 13.13 3.52
N ALA A 47 -1.43 12.92 3.39
CA ALA A 47 -0.57 12.32 4.42
C ALA A 47 -1.21 11.08 5.05
N PRO A 48 -1.49 10.03 4.25
CA PRO A 48 -2.12 8.82 4.80
C PRO A 48 -1.21 8.14 5.82
N ALA A 49 -1.81 7.34 6.69
CA ALA A 49 -1.07 6.56 7.68
C ALA A 49 -0.38 5.35 7.06
N LEU A 50 -0.84 4.90 5.90
CA LEU A 50 -0.34 3.71 5.22
C LEU A 50 -0.66 3.79 3.74
N ILE A 51 0.20 3.23 2.90
CA ILE A 51 -0.04 3.12 1.45
C ILE A 51 -0.02 1.65 1.05
N LEU A 52 -1.05 1.22 0.33
CA LEU A 52 -1.08 -0.08 -0.33
C LEU A 52 -0.72 0.13 -1.78
N MET A 53 0.39 -0.47 -2.22
CA MET A 53 0.97 -0.20 -3.53
C MET A 53 1.00 -1.45 -4.39
N ASP A 54 0.21 -1.47 -5.46
CA ASP A 54 0.32 -2.52 -6.47
C ASP A 54 1.67 -2.37 -7.17
N ILE A 55 2.40 -3.48 -7.31
CA ILE A 55 3.70 -3.46 -7.96
C ILE A 55 3.56 -3.30 -9.47
N GLN A 56 2.55 -3.94 -10.05
CA GLN A 56 2.36 -4.00 -11.50
C GLN A 56 1.35 -2.97 -11.96
N LEU A 57 1.77 -1.72 -12.00
CA LEU A 57 0.93 -0.62 -12.47
C LEU A 57 1.34 -0.21 -13.89
N PRO A 58 0.39 0.26 -14.72
CA PRO A 58 0.76 0.83 -16.01
C PRO A 58 1.51 2.15 -15.82
N GLY A 59 2.45 2.43 -16.71
CA GLY A 59 3.28 3.62 -16.57
C GLY A 59 4.35 3.44 -15.50
N MET A 60 4.32 4.27 -14.48
CA MET A 60 5.26 4.14 -13.37
C MET A 60 4.86 2.94 -12.51
N ASP A 61 5.78 1.99 -12.33
CA ASP A 61 5.49 0.81 -11.50
C ASP A 61 5.58 1.12 -10.01
N GLY A 62 5.10 0.17 -9.19
CA GLY A 62 5.03 0.38 -7.75
C GLY A 62 6.37 0.49 -7.06
N ILE A 63 7.40 -0.19 -7.57
CA ILE A 63 8.74 -0.12 -6.96
C ILE A 63 9.33 1.27 -7.18
N THR A 64 9.21 1.80 -8.38
CA THR A 64 9.68 3.16 -8.69
C THR A 64 8.94 4.19 -7.84
N ALA A 65 7.62 4.06 -7.75
CA ALA A 65 6.81 4.96 -6.94
C ALA A 65 7.20 4.91 -5.46
N MET A 66 7.41 3.71 -4.95
CA MET A 66 7.84 3.54 -3.55
C MET A 66 9.17 4.25 -3.30
N LYS A 67 10.12 4.12 -4.22
CA LYS A 67 11.42 4.76 -4.05
C LYS A 67 11.31 6.27 -4.07
N GLN A 68 10.43 6.83 -4.89
CA GLN A 68 10.18 8.26 -4.90
C GLN A 68 9.55 8.73 -3.59
N LEU A 69 8.59 7.97 -3.05
CA LEU A 69 7.96 8.30 -1.77
C LEU A 69 8.97 8.27 -0.63
N LYS A 70 9.87 7.29 -0.63
CA LYS A 70 10.89 7.17 0.43
C LYS A 70 11.97 8.24 0.31
N ALA A 71 12.15 8.82 -0.88
CA ALA A 71 13.12 9.89 -1.09
C ALA A 71 12.57 11.27 -0.75
N ASP A 72 11.25 11.43 -0.65
CA ASP A 72 10.61 12.70 -0.37
C ASP A 72 10.44 12.90 1.14
N PRO A 73 10.99 13.99 1.72
CA PRO A 73 10.85 14.23 3.17
C PRO A 73 9.41 14.27 3.65
N ASN A 74 8.46 14.64 2.78
CA ASN A 74 7.04 14.73 3.15
C ASN A 74 6.37 13.36 3.27
N THR A 75 6.92 12.33 2.63
CA THR A 75 6.27 11.01 2.56
C THR A 75 7.17 9.86 3.02
N LYS A 76 8.44 10.10 3.26
CA LYS A 76 9.41 9.02 3.55
C LYS A 76 9.05 8.19 4.77
N SER A 77 8.31 8.75 5.72
CA SER A 77 7.95 8.04 6.95
C SER A 77 6.65 7.25 6.83
N ILE A 78 5.92 7.40 5.72
CA ILE A 78 4.67 6.67 5.52
C ILE A 78 5.01 5.22 5.16
N PRO A 79 4.50 4.23 5.92
CA PRO A 79 4.76 2.81 5.58
C PRO A 79 4.03 2.42 4.31
N ILE A 80 4.66 1.57 3.50
CA ILE A 80 4.13 1.13 2.22
C ILE A 80 4.14 -0.39 2.16
N ILE A 81 2.98 -0.99 1.89
CA ILE A 81 2.85 -2.44 1.71
C ILE A 81 2.79 -2.73 0.22
N ALA A 82 3.69 -3.60 -0.25
CA ALA A 82 3.68 -4.06 -1.63
C ALA A 82 2.57 -5.09 -1.83
N ILE A 83 1.83 -4.98 -2.93
CA ILE A 83 0.82 -5.96 -3.31
C ILE A 83 1.14 -6.46 -4.71
N THR A 84 1.26 -7.78 -4.88
CA THR A 84 1.64 -8.33 -6.18
C THR A 84 0.86 -9.60 -6.51
N ALA A 85 0.57 -9.78 -7.81
CA ALA A 85 0.00 -11.01 -8.32
C ALA A 85 1.08 -12.04 -8.67
N SER A 86 2.36 -11.64 -8.66
CA SER A 86 3.47 -12.47 -9.08
C SER A 86 4.48 -12.68 -7.94
N ALA A 87 4.16 -13.61 -7.04
CA ALA A 87 5.02 -13.90 -5.89
C ALA A 87 6.35 -14.52 -6.30
N MET A 88 6.45 -15.12 -7.48
CA MET A 88 7.71 -15.70 -7.95
C MET A 88 8.70 -14.62 -8.38
N THR A 89 8.21 -13.58 -9.04
CA THR A 89 9.04 -12.47 -9.50
C THR A 89 9.23 -11.42 -8.40
N HIS A 90 8.17 -11.15 -7.64
CA HIS A 90 8.15 -10.12 -6.60
C HIS A 90 7.82 -10.76 -5.26
N ASN A 91 8.77 -11.53 -4.72
CA ASN A 91 8.53 -12.23 -3.45
C ASN A 91 8.79 -11.31 -2.26
N ARG A 92 8.39 -11.77 -1.08
CA ARG A 92 8.49 -10.98 0.15
C ARG A 92 9.93 -10.51 0.43
N THR A 93 10.88 -11.43 0.35
CA THR A 93 12.29 -11.09 0.65
C THR A 93 12.80 -9.99 -0.26
N THR A 94 12.54 -10.11 -1.56
CA THR A 94 12.99 -9.12 -2.54
C THR A 94 12.31 -7.78 -2.33
N MET A 95 11.00 -7.78 -2.10
CA MET A 95 10.26 -6.53 -1.93
C MET A 95 10.64 -5.80 -0.65
N LEU A 96 10.84 -6.52 0.43
CA LEU A 96 11.30 -5.89 1.66
C LEU A 96 12.72 -5.33 1.50
N ALA A 97 13.58 -6.03 0.75
CA ALA A 97 14.94 -5.56 0.47
C ALA A 97 14.93 -4.30 -0.40
N GLU A 98 13.90 -4.12 -1.25
CA GLU A 98 13.76 -2.92 -2.06
C GLU A 98 13.37 -1.69 -1.23
N GLY A 99 12.71 -1.90 -0.09
CA GLY A 99 12.34 -0.80 0.80
C GLY A 99 10.89 -0.78 1.26
N PHE A 100 10.09 -1.76 0.84
CA PHE A 100 8.70 -1.85 1.32
C PHE A 100 8.66 -2.25 2.79
N ASP A 101 7.63 -1.79 3.49
CA ASP A 101 7.46 -2.07 4.91
C ASP A 101 6.63 -3.32 5.17
N GLY A 102 5.90 -3.79 4.16
CA GLY A 102 5.10 -5.00 4.25
C GLY A 102 4.82 -5.57 2.88
N TYR A 103 4.12 -6.71 2.84
CA TYR A 103 3.96 -7.47 1.60
C TYR A 103 2.68 -8.30 1.64
N GLN A 104 1.96 -8.31 0.51
CA GLN A 104 0.80 -9.15 0.31
C GLN A 104 0.75 -9.65 -1.12
N THR A 105 0.21 -10.85 -1.33
CA THR A 105 -0.02 -11.41 -2.65
C THR A 105 -1.50 -11.33 -3.00
N LYS A 106 -1.80 -11.28 -4.29
CA LYS A 106 -3.17 -11.36 -4.79
C LYS A 106 -3.51 -12.82 -5.08
N PRO A 107 -4.74 -13.24 -4.86
CA PRO A 107 -5.87 -12.47 -4.33
C PRO A 107 -5.68 -12.20 -2.83
N ILE A 108 -6.21 -11.07 -2.39
CA ILE A 108 -6.08 -10.66 -0.99
C ILE A 108 -6.88 -11.60 -0.09
N SER A 109 -6.21 -12.17 0.91
CA SER A 109 -6.85 -12.96 1.96
C SER A 109 -7.21 -12.00 3.10
N LEU A 110 -8.47 -12.00 3.51
CA LEU A 110 -8.96 -11.09 4.53
C LEU A 110 -8.08 -11.10 5.79
N LYS A 111 -7.85 -12.29 6.32
CA LYS A 111 -7.09 -12.45 7.57
C LYS A 111 -5.64 -11.99 7.42
N ASP A 112 -4.97 -12.45 6.37
CA ASP A 112 -3.56 -12.14 6.15
C ASP A 112 -3.36 -10.67 5.86
N PHE A 113 -4.26 -10.09 5.06
CA PHE A 113 -4.20 -8.70 4.67
C PHE A 113 -4.34 -7.77 5.88
N LEU A 114 -5.37 -8.00 6.70
CA LEU A 114 -5.58 -7.22 7.90
C LEU A 114 -4.45 -7.40 8.91
N GLY A 115 -3.93 -8.62 9.03
CA GLY A 115 -2.81 -8.90 9.92
C GLY A 115 -1.56 -8.12 9.52
N GLU A 116 -1.28 -8.07 8.22
CA GLU A 116 -0.11 -7.33 7.72
C GLU A 116 -0.26 -5.83 7.98
N ILE A 117 -1.46 -5.29 7.76
CA ILE A 117 -1.72 -3.87 8.00
C ILE A 117 -1.53 -3.53 9.48
N GLU A 118 -2.10 -4.32 10.37
CA GLU A 118 -1.98 -4.09 11.81
C GLU A 118 -0.52 -4.17 12.27
N LYS A 119 0.22 -5.14 11.72
CA LYS A 119 1.63 -5.31 12.05
C LYS A 119 2.45 -4.08 11.63
N VAL A 120 2.23 -3.60 10.40
CA VAL A 120 2.98 -2.47 9.87
C VAL A 120 2.62 -1.17 10.60
N LEU A 121 1.33 -0.93 10.83
CA LEU A 121 0.88 0.26 11.57
C LEU A 121 1.35 0.21 13.02
N GLY A 122 1.32 -0.96 13.65
CA GLY A 122 1.78 -1.12 15.02
C GLY A 122 3.26 -0.80 15.18
N SER A 123 4.09 -1.24 14.22
CA SER A 123 5.53 -0.94 14.24
C SER A 123 5.79 0.55 14.16
N LYS A 124 4.99 1.28 13.38
CA LYS A 124 5.18 2.72 13.22
C LYS A 124 4.61 3.50 14.41
N ALA A 125 3.62 2.94 15.08
CA ALA A 125 2.98 3.61 16.22
C ALA A 125 3.82 3.54 17.49
N SER A 126 4.71 2.59 17.57
CA SER A 126 5.52 2.40 18.79
C SER A 126 6.75 3.26 18.88
#